data_eaa0468d1181f6d910a6db01f0ce82f8
#
_entry.id   eaa0468d1181f6d910a6db01f0ce82f8
#
_cell.length_a   1.000
_cell.length_b   1.000
_cell.length_c   1.000
_cell.angle_alpha   90.00
_cell.angle_beta   90.00
_cell.angle_gamma   90.00
#
_symmetry.space_group_name_H-M   'P 1'
#
loop_
_entity.id
_entity.type
_entity.pdbx_description
1 polymer ?
#
loop_
_entity_poly.entity_id
_entity_poly.type
_entity_poly.pdbx_seq_one_letter_code
_entity_poly.pdbx_strand_id
1 'polypeptide(L)'
;QILPAQDVLFGLEAQQALLPRLEDMKARALKKVKDQELREAMEAGLSNQLDQLFHGEPLKYPHAYLSLAQDDQVVTILDYLGEQGLLVLSEFDKLQQQALHLVEEDQFWIEQETQKGLLLPSLAVKADFQACVRAYSGALLYLSVMRRGLGHQSLGAVHSFQYRTLNPFFNQMPLVKTEMDHWLKQGYTIQVAVGSLEQARKVEALFEEFQIGPSVVTEDQAQAKVINIGVGALSNGFELPVLKWVVVTEK
;
A
#
# COMPACT_ATOMS: atom_id res chain seq x y z
N GLN A 1 -16.94 -0.40 -30.49
CA GLN A 1 -17.13 0.76 -29.58
C GLN A 1 -16.69 0.32 -28.19
N ILE A 2 -15.65 0.92 -27.67
CA ILE A 2 -15.21 0.66 -26.29
C ILE A 2 -16.05 1.59 -25.41
N LEU A 3 -16.92 1.00 -24.59
CA LEU A 3 -17.66 1.75 -23.59
C LEU A 3 -16.70 2.17 -22.46
N PRO A 4 -16.84 3.39 -21.91
CA PRO A 4 -16.06 3.78 -20.74
C PRO A 4 -16.37 2.81 -19.59
N ALA A 5 -15.30 2.30 -18.93
CA ALA A 5 -15.46 1.50 -17.74
C ALA A 5 -16.00 2.39 -16.61
N GLN A 6 -17.07 1.97 -15.96
CA GLN A 6 -17.53 2.58 -14.72
C GLN A 6 -17.00 1.75 -13.56
N ASP A 7 -16.33 2.39 -12.61
CA ASP A 7 -15.74 1.73 -11.47
C ASP A 7 -16.78 1.17 -10.49
N VAL A 8 -17.99 1.75 -10.52
CA VAL A 8 -19.11 1.36 -9.64
C VAL A 8 -20.39 1.25 -10.46
N LEU A 9 -20.96 0.06 -10.47
CA LEU A 9 -22.26 -0.25 -11.04
C LEU A 9 -23.19 -0.79 -9.94
N PHE A 10 -24.34 -0.13 -9.76
CA PHE A 10 -25.37 -0.67 -8.89
C PHE A 10 -26.29 -1.61 -9.68
N GLY A 11 -26.31 -2.90 -9.30
CA GLY A 11 -27.31 -3.83 -9.80
C GLY A 11 -28.71 -3.49 -9.29
N LEU A 12 -29.75 -4.06 -9.89
CA LEU A 12 -31.15 -3.79 -9.52
C LEU A 12 -31.44 -3.97 -8.03
N GLU A 13 -30.88 -4.99 -7.39
CA GLU A 13 -31.07 -5.23 -5.96
C GLU A 13 -30.45 -4.10 -5.12
N ALA A 14 -29.21 -3.66 -5.47
CA ALA A 14 -28.55 -2.56 -4.80
C ALA A 14 -29.30 -1.23 -4.98
N GLN A 15 -29.86 -0.99 -6.17
CA GLN A 15 -30.69 0.19 -6.43
C GLN A 15 -31.98 0.18 -5.59
N GLN A 16 -32.66 -0.95 -5.51
CA GLN A 16 -33.87 -1.11 -4.71
C GLN A 16 -33.61 -0.92 -3.19
N ALA A 17 -32.46 -1.39 -2.71
CA ALA A 17 -32.08 -1.19 -1.32
C ALA A 17 -31.65 0.27 -1.03
N LEU A 18 -31.00 0.93 -1.99
CA LEU A 18 -30.43 2.26 -1.83
C LEU A 18 -31.52 3.36 -1.88
N LEU A 19 -32.53 3.24 -2.74
CA LEU A 19 -33.59 4.24 -2.94
C LEU A 19 -34.28 4.67 -1.63
N PRO A 20 -34.88 3.77 -0.82
CA PRO A 20 -35.58 4.17 0.40
C PRO A 20 -34.64 4.78 1.44
N ARG A 21 -33.37 4.35 1.49
CA ARG A 21 -32.36 4.92 2.38
C ARG A 21 -32.02 6.35 1.99
N LEU A 22 -31.81 6.62 0.70
CA LEU A 22 -31.52 7.95 0.21
C LEU A 22 -32.70 8.90 0.41
N GLU A 23 -33.95 8.44 0.20
CA GLU A 23 -35.16 9.22 0.48
C GLU A 23 -35.26 9.65 1.96
N ASP A 24 -35.03 8.72 2.88
CA ASP A 24 -35.03 9.00 4.32
C ASP A 24 -33.89 9.97 4.70
N MET A 25 -32.67 9.73 4.19
CA MET A 25 -31.52 10.61 4.42
C MET A 25 -31.75 12.01 3.86
N LYS A 26 -32.33 12.13 2.66
CA LYS A 26 -32.71 13.40 2.05
C LYS A 26 -33.73 14.14 2.92
N ALA A 27 -34.78 13.45 3.37
CA ALA A 27 -35.81 14.05 4.22
C ALA A 27 -35.23 14.55 5.55
N ARG A 28 -34.30 13.81 6.16
CA ARG A 28 -33.60 14.22 7.40
C ARG A 28 -32.65 15.39 7.16
N ALA A 29 -31.94 15.39 6.05
CA ALA A 29 -30.99 16.46 5.70
C ALA A 29 -31.73 17.78 5.47
N LEU A 30 -32.80 17.79 4.66
CA LEU A 30 -33.59 18.98 4.36
C LEU A 30 -34.24 19.61 5.59
N LYS A 31 -34.59 18.82 6.63
CA LYS A 31 -35.09 19.35 7.90
C LYS A 31 -34.06 20.15 8.70
N LYS A 32 -32.77 19.84 8.50
CA LYS A 32 -31.65 20.49 9.22
C LYS A 32 -31.13 21.75 8.51
N VAL A 33 -31.37 21.87 7.22
CA VAL A 33 -30.90 23.01 6.43
C VAL A 33 -31.82 24.21 6.68
N LYS A 34 -31.25 25.31 7.21
CA LYS A 34 -31.96 26.55 7.52
C LYS A 34 -31.96 27.53 6.35
N ASP A 35 -30.91 27.46 5.54
CA ASP A 35 -30.74 28.28 4.34
C ASP A 35 -31.71 27.82 3.25
N GLN A 36 -32.56 28.74 2.77
CA GLN A 36 -33.63 28.45 1.82
C GLN A 36 -33.05 28.12 0.43
N GLU A 37 -32.05 28.86 -0.04
CA GLU A 37 -31.46 28.63 -1.36
C GLU A 37 -30.74 27.27 -1.39
N LEU A 38 -29.97 26.97 -0.35
CA LEU A 38 -29.31 25.66 -0.23
C LEU A 38 -30.32 24.52 -0.13
N ARG A 39 -31.40 24.71 0.60
CA ARG A 39 -32.47 23.71 0.73
C ARG A 39 -33.14 23.41 -0.60
N GLU A 40 -33.46 24.41 -1.39
CA GLU A 40 -34.04 24.27 -2.74
C GLU A 40 -33.06 23.58 -3.70
N ALA A 41 -31.78 23.97 -3.68
CA ALA A 41 -30.74 23.32 -4.46
C ALA A 41 -30.55 21.85 -4.09
N MET A 42 -30.52 21.51 -2.81
CA MET A 42 -30.44 20.13 -2.32
C MET A 42 -31.65 19.32 -2.69
N GLU A 43 -32.86 19.90 -2.56
CA GLU A 43 -34.10 19.21 -2.92
C GLU A 43 -34.13 18.86 -4.42
N ALA A 44 -33.77 19.80 -5.29
CA ALA A 44 -33.73 19.59 -6.72
C ALA A 44 -32.63 18.59 -7.13
N GLY A 45 -31.39 18.76 -6.62
CA GLY A 45 -30.26 17.92 -6.98
C GLY A 45 -30.41 16.47 -6.51
N LEU A 46 -30.86 16.28 -5.25
CA LEU A 46 -31.08 14.94 -4.70
C LEU A 46 -32.32 14.25 -5.30
N SER A 47 -33.38 15.00 -5.65
CA SER A 47 -34.53 14.43 -6.38
C SER A 47 -34.12 13.92 -7.77
N ASN A 48 -33.31 14.66 -8.48
CA ASN A 48 -32.81 14.23 -9.79
C ASN A 48 -31.94 12.95 -9.65
N GLN A 49 -31.12 12.83 -8.62
CA GLN A 49 -30.33 11.61 -8.40
C GLN A 49 -31.19 10.40 -8.03
N LEU A 50 -32.24 10.60 -7.24
CA LEU A 50 -33.20 9.54 -6.92
C LEU A 50 -33.93 9.07 -8.19
N ASP A 51 -34.31 9.99 -9.05
CA ASP A 51 -34.97 9.68 -10.35
C ASP A 51 -34.01 8.93 -11.29
N GLN A 52 -32.76 9.38 -11.40
CA GLN A 52 -31.72 8.66 -12.16
C GLN A 52 -31.54 7.23 -11.63
N LEU A 53 -31.42 7.07 -10.30
CA LEU A 53 -31.27 5.76 -9.69
C LEU A 53 -32.48 4.86 -9.92
N PHE A 54 -33.69 5.42 -9.87
CA PHE A 54 -34.94 4.70 -10.14
C PHE A 54 -35.02 4.19 -11.59
N HIS A 55 -34.54 4.97 -12.56
CA HIS A 55 -34.49 4.59 -13.96
C HIS A 55 -33.25 3.77 -14.35
N GLY A 56 -32.35 3.46 -13.39
CA GLY A 56 -31.13 2.73 -13.67
C GLY A 56 -30.08 3.55 -14.42
N GLU A 57 -30.19 4.88 -14.36
CA GLU A 57 -29.22 5.79 -14.95
C GLU A 57 -27.99 5.94 -14.05
N PRO A 58 -26.79 6.20 -14.62
CA PRO A 58 -25.57 6.35 -13.83
C PRO A 58 -25.61 7.61 -12.95
N LEU A 59 -25.29 7.45 -11.67
CA LEU A 59 -25.10 8.57 -10.76
C LEU A 59 -23.80 9.31 -11.07
N LYS A 60 -23.78 10.61 -10.79
CA LYS A 60 -22.57 11.42 -10.93
C LYS A 60 -21.43 10.97 -10.00
N TYR A 61 -21.78 10.57 -8.77
CA TYR A 61 -20.83 10.15 -7.73
C TYR A 61 -21.25 8.81 -7.12
N PRO A 62 -21.23 7.69 -7.88
CA PRO A 62 -21.76 6.42 -7.40
C PRO A 62 -20.95 5.87 -6.22
N HIS A 63 -19.64 6.14 -6.15
CA HIS A 63 -18.77 5.71 -5.06
C HIS A 63 -19.16 6.32 -3.69
N ALA A 64 -19.78 7.48 -3.67
CA ALA A 64 -20.25 8.10 -2.43
C ALA A 64 -21.37 7.32 -1.74
N TYR A 65 -22.06 6.45 -2.46
CA TYR A 65 -23.20 5.67 -1.99
C TYR A 65 -22.90 4.18 -1.79
N LEU A 66 -21.66 3.75 -2.04
CA LEU A 66 -21.26 2.35 -1.96
C LEU A 66 -21.55 1.73 -0.58
N SER A 67 -21.19 2.41 0.50
CA SER A 67 -21.43 1.93 1.87
C SER A 67 -22.91 1.74 2.18
N LEU A 68 -23.77 2.57 1.60
CA LEU A 68 -25.21 2.48 1.76
C LEU A 68 -25.83 1.33 0.97
N ALA A 69 -25.25 1.00 -0.19
CA ALA A 69 -25.72 -0.06 -1.07
C ALA A 69 -25.36 -1.47 -0.57
N GLN A 70 -24.38 -1.59 0.31
CA GLN A 70 -23.83 -2.87 0.79
C GLN A 70 -24.31 -3.28 2.20
N ASP A 71 -25.46 -2.80 2.66
CA ASP A 71 -26.05 -3.12 3.97
C ASP A 71 -25.07 -2.97 5.16
N ASP A 72 -24.24 -1.93 5.13
CA ASP A 72 -23.16 -1.65 6.09
C ASP A 72 -22.05 -2.74 6.14
N GLN A 73 -22.08 -3.73 5.27
CA GLN A 73 -21.00 -4.70 5.09
C GLN A 73 -20.01 -4.17 4.04
N VAL A 74 -19.02 -3.45 4.53
CA VAL A 74 -17.95 -2.96 3.64
C VAL A 74 -17.03 -4.13 3.30
N VAL A 75 -17.14 -4.64 2.06
CA VAL A 75 -16.21 -5.63 1.53
C VAL A 75 -14.93 -4.93 1.08
N THR A 76 -13.80 -5.37 1.58
CA THR A 76 -12.48 -4.82 1.29
C THR A 76 -11.61 -5.84 0.58
N ILE A 77 -10.45 -5.41 0.07
CA ILE A 77 -9.45 -6.32 -0.50
C ILE A 77 -8.97 -7.37 0.51
N LEU A 78 -9.07 -7.09 1.82
CA LEU A 78 -8.66 -8.01 2.88
C LEU A 78 -9.58 -9.23 2.96
N ASP A 79 -10.84 -9.09 2.58
CA ASP A 79 -11.80 -10.20 2.57
C ASP A 79 -11.44 -11.24 1.50
N TYR A 80 -10.77 -10.82 0.42
CA TYR A 80 -10.26 -11.73 -0.61
C TYR A 80 -8.95 -12.42 -0.22
N LEU A 81 -8.21 -11.88 0.76
CA LEU A 81 -6.96 -12.46 1.21
C LEU A 81 -7.18 -13.73 2.05
N GLY A 82 -8.30 -13.80 2.76
CA GLY A 82 -8.70 -14.95 3.58
C GLY A 82 -7.82 -15.16 4.82
N GLU A 83 -8.17 -16.15 5.63
CA GLU A 83 -7.50 -16.43 6.92
C GLU A 83 -6.07 -16.97 6.77
N GLN A 84 -5.75 -17.60 5.65
CA GLN A 84 -4.40 -18.13 5.38
C GLN A 84 -3.47 -17.10 4.73
N GLY A 85 -3.97 -15.92 4.44
CA GLY A 85 -3.20 -14.83 3.88
C GLY A 85 -2.24 -14.19 4.88
N LEU A 86 -1.18 -13.58 4.38
CA LEU A 86 -0.28 -12.73 5.15
C LEU A 86 -0.48 -11.27 4.74
N LEU A 87 -0.94 -10.44 5.65
CA LEU A 87 -1.02 -9.00 5.45
C LEU A 87 0.27 -8.35 5.98
N VAL A 88 1.03 -7.75 5.09
CA VAL A 88 2.26 -7.02 5.43
C VAL A 88 1.98 -5.51 5.45
N LEU A 89 2.15 -4.89 6.61
CA LEU A 89 1.94 -3.45 6.83
C LEU A 89 3.29 -2.77 7.05
N SER A 90 3.72 -1.99 6.07
CA SER A 90 4.96 -1.22 6.17
C SER A 90 4.67 0.17 6.73
N GLU A 91 5.43 0.58 7.76
CA GLU A 91 5.29 1.90 8.41
C GLU A 91 3.85 2.18 8.85
N PHE A 92 3.30 1.32 9.71
CA PHE A 92 1.88 1.35 10.11
C PHE A 92 1.40 2.72 10.60
N ASP A 93 2.24 3.46 11.33
CA ASP A 93 1.93 4.81 11.79
C ASP A 93 1.67 5.77 10.62
N LYS A 94 2.48 5.68 9.56
CA LYS A 94 2.29 6.48 8.34
C LYS A 94 1.03 6.08 7.59
N LEU A 95 0.71 4.77 7.56
CA LEU A 95 -0.53 4.29 6.95
C LEU A 95 -1.75 4.84 7.68
N GLN A 96 -1.73 4.84 9.02
CA GLN A 96 -2.79 5.43 9.83
C GLN A 96 -2.96 6.93 9.58
N GLN A 97 -1.86 7.69 9.57
CA GLN A 97 -1.89 9.11 9.31
C GLN A 97 -2.44 9.41 7.91
N GLN A 98 -2.00 8.65 6.91
CA GLN A 98 -2.51 8.79 5.54
C GLN A 98 -4.00 8.45 5.45
N ALA A 99 -4.46 7.40 6.14
CA ALA A 99 -5.86 7.04 6.17
C ALA A 99 -6.74 8.14 6.80
N LEU A 100 -6.29 8.75 7.89
CA LEU A 100 -6.97 9.89 8.52
C LEU A 100 -7.03 11.09 7.58
N HIS A 101 -5.91 11.43 6.94
CA HIS A 101 -5.86 12.54 5.98
C HIS A 101 -6.84 12.33 4.81
N LEU A 102 -6.91 11.12 4.26
CA LEU A 102 -7.86 10.79 3.22
C LEU A 102 -9.33 10.92 3.66
N VAL A 103 -9.64 10.61 4.93
CA VAL A 103 -10.98 10.83 5.48
C VAL A 103 -11.29 12.31 5.60
N GLU A 104 -10.34 13.14 6.03
CA GLU A 104 -10.49 14.60 6.08
C GLU A 104 -10.73 15.22 4.70
N GLU A 105 -9.97 14.77 3.69
CA GLU A 105 -10.17 15.19 2.30
C GLU A 105 -11.57 14.81 1.78
N ASP A 106 -12.04 13.59 2.06
CA ASP A 106 -13.36 13.14 1.67
C ASP A 106 -14.47 13.96 2.34
N GLN A 107 -14.32 14.25 3.64
CA GLN A 107 -15.28 15.09 4.37
C GLN A 107 -15.36 16.49 3.78
N PHE A 108 -14.21 17.10 3.48
CA PHE A 108 -14.17 18.40 2.83
C PHE A 108 -14.85 18.38 1.45
N TRP A 109 -14.58 17.34 0.65
CA TRP A 109 -15.21 17.17 -0.65
C TRP A 109 -16.74 16.99 -0.53
N ILE A 110 -17.21 16.15 0.41
CA ILE A 110 -18.63 15.95 0.68
C ILE A 110 -19.30 17.26 1.08
N GLU A 111 -18.69 18.06 1.95
CA GLU A 111 -19.20 19.37 2.33
C GLU A 111 -19.35 20.31 1.13
N GLN A 112 -18.36 20.38 0.25
CA GLN A 112 -18.39 21.19 -0.96
C GLN A 112 -19.53 20.77 -1.90
N GLU A 113 -19.68 19.47 -2.14
CA GLU A 113 -20.73 18.96 -3.02
C GLU A 113 -22.13 19.02 -2.37
N THR A 114 -22.20 18.94 -1.04
CA THR A 114 -23.45 19.16 -0.29
C THR A 114 -23.90 20.63 -0.41
N GLN A 115 -23.00 21.59 -0.35
CA GLN A 115 -23.32 23.02 -0.54
C GLN A 115 -23.85 23.33 -1.95
N LYS A 116 -23.47 22.51 -2.93
CA LYS A 116 -24.01 22.58 -4.31
C LYS A 116 -25.33 21.81 -4.50
N GLY A 117 -25.82 21.16 -3.45
CA GLY A 117 -27.01 20.32 -3.53
C GLY A 117 -26.80 18.97 -4.22
N LEU A 118 -25.53 18.53 -4.42
CA LEU A 118 -25.20 17.35 -5.21
C LEU A 118 -24.94 16.10 -4.38
N LEU A 119 -24.65 16.23 -3.09
CA LEU A 119 -24.46 15.09 -2.18
C LEU A 119 -25.21 15.29 -0.86
N LEU A 120 -25.50 14.17 -0.20
CA LEU A 120 -26.01 14.17 1.16
C LEU A 120 -24.85 14.41 2.15
N PRO A 121 -25.09 15.15 3.24
CA PRO A 121 -24.09 15.30 4.29
C PRO A 121 -23.86 13.96 5.01
N SER A 122 -22.66 13.82 5.58
CA SER A 122 -22.30 12.67 6.43
C SER A 122 -22.26 11.31 5.72
N LEU A 123 -21.96 11.30 4.43
CA LEU A 123 -21.66 10.06 3.71
C LEU A 123 -20.27 9.54 4.12
N ALA A 124 -20.13 8.22 4.18
CA ALA A 124 -18.84 7.55 4.38
C ALA A 124 -18.36 6.98 3.03
N VAL A 125 -17.36 7.61 2.43
CA VAL A 125 -16.82 7.21 1.11
C VAL A 125 -15.81 6.06 1.24
N LYS A 126 -15.09 6.02 2.36
CA LYS A 126 -14.05 5.02 2.63
C LYS A 126 -14.32 4.23 3.90
N ALA A 127 -13.85 2.99 3.91
CA ALA A 127 -13.87 2.15 5.10
C ALA A 127 -12.87 2.68 6.15
N ASP A 128 -13.17 2.46 7.42
CA ASP A 128 -12.23 2.73 8.51
C ASP A 128 -11.04 1.78 8.43
N PHE A 129 -9.87 2.32 8.11
CA PHE A 129 -8.64 1.56 7.96
C PHE A 129 -8.29 0.73 9.20
N GLN A 130 -8.42 1.31 10.39
CA GLN A 130 -8.11 0.60 11.63
C GLN A 130 -9.11 -0.52 11.92
N ALA A 131 -10.39 -0.29 11.63
CA ALA A 131 -11.41 -1.32 11.76
C ALA A 131 -11.17 -2.48 10.80
N CYS A 132 -10.81 -2.21 9.54
CA CYS A 132 -10.46 -3.22 8.56
C CYS A 132 -9.26 -4.07 9.00
N VAL A 133 -8.17 -3.43 9.47
CA VAL A 133 -6.99 -4.16 9.95
C VAL A 133 -7.31 -4.99 11.19
N ARG A 134 -8.13 -4.49 12.12
CA ARG A 134 -8.54 -5.24 13.32
C ARG A 134 -9.47 -6.41 13.02
N ALA A 135 -10.30 -6.28 11.99
CA ALA A 135 -11.22 -7.34 11.58
C ALA A 135 -10.52 -8.46 10.80
N TYR A 136 -9.31 -8.21 10.30
CA TYR A 136 -8.57 -9.21 9.55
C TYR A 136 -8.11 -10.36 10.46
N SER A 137 -8.50 -11.60 10.11
CA SER A 137 -8.28 -12.81 10.90
C SER A 137 -7.00 -13.57 10.54
N GLY A 138 -6.35 -13.22 9.42
CA GLY A 138 -5.11 -13.85 8.97
C GLY A 138 -3.86 -13.35 9.70
N ALA A 139 -2.70 -13.79 9.24
CA ALA A 139 -1.43 -13.39 9.81
C ALA A 139 -1.07 -11.93 9.47
N LEU A 140 -0.60 -11.17 10.47
CA LEU A 140 -0.18 -9.77 10.34
C LEU A 140 1.32 -9.66 10.56
N LEU A 141 2.02 -9.01 9.63
CA LEU A 141 3.42 -8.64 9.74
C LEU A 141 3.58 -7.12 9.64
N TYR A 142 4.08 -6.51 10.69
CA TYR A 142 4.41 -5.09 10.72
C TYR A 142 5.90 -4.89 10.43
N LEU A 143 6.21 -4.11 9.39
CA LEU A 143 7.57 -3.68 9.07
C LEU A 143 7.70 -2.20 9.39
N SER A 144 8.70 -1.84 10.19
CA SER A 144 8.95 -0.44 10.55
C SER A 144 10.42 -0.17 10.80
N VAL A 145 10.90 0.97 10.35
CA VAL A 145 12.26 1.43 10.67
C VAL A 145 12.37 1.83 12.14
N MET A 146 11.29 2.35 12.72
CA MET A 146 11.23 2.72 14.13
C MET A 146 10.04 2.06 14.81
N ARG A 147 10.20 1.65 16.07
CA ARG A 147 9.13 1.09 16.91
C ARG A 147 8.14 2.16 17.37
N ARG A 148 7.50 2.84 16.41
CA ARG A 148 6.46 3.85 16.67
C ARG A 148 5.11 3.37 16.16
N GLY A 149 4.03 3.87 16.77
CA GLY A 149 2.66 3.61 16.30
C GLY A 149 2.09 2.21 16.60
N LEU A 150 2.90 1.28 17.12
CA LEU A 150 2.46 -0.10 17.39
C LEU A 150 2.03 -0.34 18.86
N GLY A 151 2.07 0.70 19.73
CA GLY A 151 1.86 0.56 21.17
C GLY A 151 0.49 0.01 21.60
N HIS A 152 -0.49 0.03 20.73
CA HIS A 152 -1.84 -0.49 20.98
C HIS A 152 -2.14 -1.81 20.24
N GLN A 153 -1.14 -2.38 19.54
CA GLN A 153 -1.30 -3.63 18.81
C GLN A 153 -0.85 -4.81 19.68
N SER A 154 -1.63 -5.89 19.64
CA SER A 154 -1.25 -7.16 20.26
C SER A 154 -0.23 -7.84 19.34
N LEU A 155 1.04 -7.79 19.72
CA LEU A 155 2.15 -8.39 18.95
C LEU A 155 2.53 -9.74 19.55
N GLY A 156 2.56 -10.79 18.75
CA GLY A 156 3.01 -12.13 19.16
C GLY A 156 4.52 -12.19 19.38
N ALA A 157 5.29 -11.53 18.52
CA ALA A 157 6.75 -11.43 18.61
C ALA A 157 7.25 -10.12 17.99
N VAL A 158 8.42 -9.67 18.44
CA VAL A 158 9.11 -8.48 17.89
C VAL A 158 10.55 -8.86 17.59
N HIS A 159 10.93 -8.72 16.32
CA HIS A 159 12.32 -8.93 15.87
C HIS A 159 12.93 -7.61 15.44
N SER A 160 14.17 -7.35 15.86
CA SER A 160 14.90 -6.15 15.47
C SER A 160 16.12 -6.54 14.65
N PHE A 161 16.23 -5.95 13.47
CA PHE A 161 17.36 -6.15 12.57
C PHE A 161 18.17 -4.86 12.50
N GLN A 162 19.45 -4.94 12.82
CA GLN A 162 20.38 -3.84 12.57
C GLN A 162 20.87 -3.97 11.14
N TYR A 163 20.47 -3.06 10.27
CA TYR A 163 20.94 -3.02 8.90
C TYR A 163 21.48 -1.63 8.54
N ARG A 164 22.35 -1.59 7.54
CA ARG A 164 22.86 -0.37 6.93
C ARG A 164 22.60 -0.45 5.44
N THR A 165 22.16 0.63 4.85
CA THR A 165 22.09 0.78 3.38
C THR A 165 23.50 1.01 2.86
N LEU A 166 23.83 0.37 1.75
CA LEU A 166 25.09 0.63 1.08
C LEU A 166 24.97 1.85 0.18
N ASN A 167 26.02 2.66 0.16
CA ASN A 167 26.15 3.71 -0.84
C ASN A 167 26.49 3.07 -2.20
N PRO A 168 25.93 3.56 -3.32
CA PRO A 168 26.30 3.06 -4.63
C PRO A 168 27.77 3.34 -4.94
N PHE A 169 28.43 2.36 -5.52
CA PHE A 169 29.86 2.43 -5.83
C PHE A 169 30.18 3.24 -7.09
N PHE A 170 29.18 3.68 -7.86
CA PHE A 170 29.31 4.49 -9.07
C PHE A 170 30.37 3.99 -10.07
N ASN A 171 30.48 2.67 -10.24
CA ASN A 171 31.48 2.00 -11.08
C ASN A 171 32.95 2.28 -10.68
N GLN A 172 33.21 2.68 -9.44
CA GLN A 172 34.57 2.92 -8.95
C GLN A 172 35.18 1.63 -8.43
N MET A 173 35.79 0.85 -9.31
CA MET A 173 36.37 -0.46 -8.98
C MET A 173 37.41 -0.44 -7.85
N PRO A 174 38.27 0.60 -7.71
CA PRO A 174 39.15 0.71 -6.53
C PRO A 174 38.39 0.80 -5.19
N LEU A 175 37.24 1.49 -5.18
CA LEU A 175 36.40 1.58 -3.99
C LEU A 175 35.72 0.23 -3.70
N VAL A 176 35.19 -0.41 -4.74
CA VAL A 176 34.61 -1.76 -4.63
C VAL A 176 35.63 -2.72 -4.02
N LYS A 177 36.87 -2.72 -4.52
CA LYS A 177 37.95 -3.56 -4.01
C LYS A 177 38.22 -3.30 -2.53
N THR A 178 38.34 -2.04 -2.15
CA THR A 178 38.61 -1.65 -0.77
C THR A 178 37.55 -2.17 0.19
N GLU A 179 36.26 -1.99 -0.17
CA GLU A 179 35.14 -2.44 0.66
C GLU A 179 35.03 -3.97 0.70
N MET A 180 35.16 -4.64 -0.45
CA MET A 180 35.14 -6.12 -0.51
C MET A 180 36.24 -6.73 0.34
N ASP A 181 37.50 -6.24 0.22
CA ASP A 181 38.62 -6.68 1.03
C ASP A 181 38.41 -6.41 2.51
N HIS A 182 37.78 -5.29 2.86
CA HIS A 182 37.46 -4.96 4.23
C HIS A 182 36.45 -5.96 4.83
N TRP A 183 35.36 -6.25 4.14
CA TRP A 183 34.35 -7.22 4.58
C TRP A 183 34.93 -8.64 4.67
N LEU A 184 35.75 -9.07 3.68
CA LEU A 184 36.39 -10.38 3.73
C LEU A 184 37.30 -10.51 4.96
N LYS A 185 38.12 -9.48 5.27
CA LYS A 185 38.99 -9.45 6.46
C LYS A 185 38.21 -9.50 7.76
N GLN A 186 36.99 -8.90 7.78
CA GLN A 186 36.13 -8.94 8.95
C GLN A 186 35.31 -10.23 9.06
N GLY A 187 35.41 -11.13 8.08
CA GLY A 187 34.72 -12.41 8.06
C GLY A 187 33.25 -12.33 7.68
N TYR A 188 32.90 -11.36 6.84
CA TYR A 188 31.56 -11.26 6.27
C TYR A 188 31.33 -12.32 5.19
N THR A 189 30.10 -12.77 5.09
CA THR A 189 29.58 -13.44 3.90
C THR A 189 29.14 -12.34 2.92
N ILE A 190 29.76 -12.31 1.74
CA ILE A 190 29.50 -11.29 0.72
C ILE A 190 28.70 -11.93 -0.40
N GLN A 191 27.60 -11.30 -0.78
CA GLN A 191 26.79 -11.71 -1.92
C GLN A 191 26.60 -10.54 -2.88
N VAL A 192 26.92 -10.75 -4.14
CA VAL A 192 26.67 -9.80 -5.22
C VAL A 192 25.45 -10.30 -6.01
N ALA A 193 24.38 -9.50 -6.01
CA ALA A 193 23.16 -9.81 -6.72
C ALA A 193 23.15 -9.13 -8.09
N VAL A 194 23.01 -9.92 -9.14
CA VAL A 194 22.98 -9.47 -10.55
C VAL A 194 21.74 -9.99 -11.27
N GLY A 195 21.34 -9.33 -12.34
CA GLY A 195 20.09 -9.63 -13.04
C GLY A 195 20.07 -10.94 -13.84
N SER A 196 21.24 -11.50 -14.19
CA SER A 196 21.32 -12.74 -14.98
C SER A 196 22.64 -13.49 -14.75
N LEU A 197 22.66 -14.78 -15.13
CA LEU A 197 23.86 -15.60 -15.06
C LEU A 197 24.99 -15.09 -15.98
N GLU A 198 24.63 -14.50 -17.12
CA GLU A 198 25.60 -13.86 -18.02
C GLU A 198 26.29 -12.68 -17.34
N GLN A 199 25.50 -11.86 -16.63
CA GLN A 199 26.04 -10.75 -15.84
C GLN A 199 26.92 -11.25 -14.68
N ALA A 200 26.52 -12.34 -14.01
CA ALA A 200 27.32 -12.93 -12.95
C ALA A 200 28.72 -13.29 -13.42
N ARG A 201 28.84 -13.93 -14.59
CA ARG A 201 30.12 -14.28 -15.18
C ARG A 201 30.95 -13.06 -15.60
N LYS A 202 30.29 -12.01 -16.10
CA LYS A 202 30.98 -10.74 -16.42
C LYS A 202 31.54 -10.07 -15.17
N VAL A 203 30.77 -10.06 -14.08
CA VAL A 203 31.22 -9.51 -12.79
C VAL A 203 32.38 -10.34 -12.21
N GLU A 204 32.30 -11.66 -12.30
CA GLU A 204 33.39 -12.55 -11.87
C GLU A 204 34.70 -12.26 -12.62
N ALA A 205 34.67 -12.18 -13.96
CA ALA A 205 35.81 -11.83 -14.77
C ALA A 205 36.39 -10.44 -14.46
N LEU A 206 35.48 -9.46 -14.19
CA LEU A 206 35.87 -8.11 -13.78
C LEU A 206 36.57 -8.12 -12.41
N PHE A 207 36.07 -8.92 -11.46
CA PHE A 207 36.70 -9.05 -10.15
C PHE A 207 38.07 -9.70 -10.21
N GLU A 208 38.26 -10.68 -11.11
CA GLU A 208 39.60 -11.26 -11.42
C GLU A 208 40.54 -10.22 -12.01
N GLU A 209 40.10 -9.44 -13.00
CA GLU A 209 40.89 -8.38 -13.63
C GLU A 209 41.39 -7.35 -12.62
N PHE A 210 40.50 -6.90 -11.71
CA PHE A 210 40.84 -5.90 -10.69
C PHE A 210 41.41 -6.50 -9.41
N GLN A 211 41.65 -7.81 -9.38
CA GLN A 211 42.14 -8.55 -8.19
C GLN A 211 41.30 -8.30 -6.96
N ILE A 212 39.98 -8.37 -7.10
CA ILE A 212 38.99 -8.20 -6.05
C ILE A 212 38.70 -9.58 -5.46
N GLY A 213 39.34 -9.94 -4.35
CA GLY A 213 39.13 -11.14 -3.54
C GLY A 213 38.87 -12.45 -4.31
N PRO A 214 38.76 -13.56 -3.66
CA PRO A 214 38.25 -14.77 -4.30
C PRO A 214 36.74 -14.62 -4.53
N SER A 215 36.27 -14.84 -5.78
CA SER A 215 34.88 -14.78 -6.17
C SER A 215 34.41 -16.10 -6.80
N VAL A 216 33.14 -16.40 -6.70
CA VAL A 216 32.52 -17.58 -7.27
C VAL A 216 31.08 -17.28 -7.69
N VAL A 217 30.68 -17.73 -8.88
CA VAL A 217 29.29 -17.72 -9.29
C VAL A 217 28.59 -18.90 -8.63
N THR A 218 27.51 -18.62 -7.88
CA THR A 218 26.74 -19.63 -7.15
C THR A 218 25.25 -19.50 -7.44
N GLU A 219 24.59 -20.64 -7.58
CA GLU A 219 23.15 -20.71 -7.79
C GLU A 219 22.40 -21.11 -6.50
N ASP A 220 23.07 -21.74 -5.54
CA ASP A 220 22.41 -22.31 -4.35
C ASP A 220 22.80 -21.63 -3.04
N GLN A 221 23.93 -22.05 -2.43
CA GLN A 221 24.34 -21.60 -1.10
C GLN A 221 25.58 -20.71 -1.14
N ALA A 222 25.51 -19.61 -0.40
CA ALA A 222 26.63 -18.73 -0.22
C ALA A 222 27.77 -19.43 0.52
N GLN A 223 28.99 -19.34 -0.03
CA GLN A 223 30.20 -19.86 0.57
C GLN A 223 30.86 -18.83 1.48
N ALA A 224 31.41 -19.26 2.60
CA ALA A 224 32.14 -18.37 3.49
C ALA A 224 33.52 -17.99 2.92
N LYS A 225 33.97 -16.77 3.24
CA LYS A 225 35.31 -16.26 2.85
C LYS A 225 35.55 -16.07 1.37
N VAL A 226 34.50 -16.07 0.56
CA VAL A 226 34.54 -15.74 -0.86
C VAL A 226 33.42 -14.75 -1.18
N ILE A 227 33.57 -14.07 -2.31
CA ILE A 227 32.53 -13.21 -2.83
C ILE A 227 31.60 -14.07 -3.68
N ASN A 228 30.39 -14.24 -3.22
CA ASN A 228 29.37 -15.01 -3.94
C ASN A 228 28.66 -14.12 -4.94
N ILE A 229 28.62 -14.52 -6.18
CA ILE A 229 27.92 -13.78 -7.27
C ILE A 229 26.73 -14.65 -7.69
N GLY A 230 25.53 -14.14 -7.50
CA GLY A 230 24.30 -14.90 -7.79
C GLY A 230 23.24 -14.06 -8.49
N VAL A 231 22.31 -14.75 -9.15
CA VAL A 231 21.18 -14.10 -9.80
C VAL A 231 20.15 -13.71 -8.74
N GLY A 232 19.80 -12.43 -8.71
CA GLY A 232 18.81 -11.89 -7.79
C GLY A 232 18.49 -10.45 -8.09
N ALA A 233 17.27 -10.02 -7.81
CA ALA A 233 16.79 -8.66 -8.05
C ALA A 233 16.54 -7.96 -6.71
N LEU A 234 17.39 -6.99 -6.38
CA LEU A 234 17.22 -6.11 -5.25
C LEU A 234 17.37 -4.66 -5.71
N SER A 235 16.58 -3.76 -5.13
CA SER A 235 16.64 -2.34 -5.47
C SER A 235 17.92 -1.68 -4.98
N ASN A 236 18.41 -2.06 -3.80
CA ASN A 236 19.61 -1.53 -3.17
C ASN A 236 20.33 -2.62 -2.37
N GLY A 237 21.65 -2.48 -2.27
CA GLY A 237 22.45 -3.31 -1.40
C GLY A 237 22.26 -2.94 0.08
N PHE A 238 22.57 -3.88 0.95
CA PHE A 238 22.51 -3.69 2.39
C PHE A 238 23.57 -4.50 3.14
N GLU A 239 23.89 -4.06 4.34
CA GLU A 239 24.76 -4.74 5.28
C GLU A 239 23.98 -5.11 6.55
N LEU A 240 24.15 -6.34 7.04
CA LEU A 240 23.68 -6.82 8.33
C LEU A 240 24.90 -7.08 9.27
N PRO A 241 25.37 -6.08 10.02
CA PRO A 241 26.63 -6.18 10.76
C PRO A 241 26.64 -7.29 11.81
N VAL A 242 25.51 -7.50 12.48
CA VAL A 242 25.37 -8.55 13.52
C VAL A 242 25.52 -9.95 12.93
N LEU A 243 25.03 -10.16 11.72
CA LEU A 243 25.13 -11.43 11.00
C LEU A 243 26.38 -11.52 10.15
N LYS A 244 27.17 -10.46 10.08
CA LYS A 244 28.32 -10.34 9.16
C LYS A 244 27.94 -10.72 7.74
N TRP A 245 26.85 -10.19 7.26
CA TRP A 245 26.34 -10.45 5.92
C TRP A 245 26.15 -9.15 5.17
N VAL A 246 26.61 -9.13 3.95
CA VAL A 246 26.45 -7.98 3.04
C VAL A 246 25.97 -8.44 1.68
N VAL A 247 24.98 -7.72 1.16
CA VAL A 247 24.47 -7.92 -0.20
C VAL A 247 24.74 -6.65 -1.01
N VAL A 248 25.46 -6.79 -2.10
CA VAL A 248 25.82 -5.71 -3.03
C VAL A 248 25.00 -5.89 -4.31
N THR A 249 24.52 -4.82 -4.89
CA THR A 249 23.78 -4.81 -6.16
C THR A 249 24.59 -4.10 -7.25
N GLU A 250 24.24 -4.36 -8.48
CA GLU A 250 24.85 -3.72 -9.66
C GLU A 250 24.67 -2.19 -9.73
N LYS A 251 23.75 -1.63 -8.97
CA LYS A 251 23.40 -0.19 -8.99
C LYS A 251 24.21 0.61 -8.00
#